data_99375476ac0de6e3b26bff1a76a1e6f7
#
_entry.id   99375476ac0de6e3b26bff1a76a1e6f7
#
_cell.length_a   1.000
_cell.length_b   1.000
_cell.length_c   1.000
_cell.angle_alpha   90.00
_cell.angle_beta   90.00
_cell.angle_gamma   90.00
#
_symmetry.space_group_name_H-M   'P 1'
#
loop_
_entity.id
_entity.type
_entity.pdbx_description
1 polymer ?
#
loop_
_entity_poly.entity_id
_entity_poly.type
_entity_poly.pdbx_seq_one_letter_code
_entity_poly.pdbx_strand_id
1 'polypeptide(L)'
;MKFCKHILLGTSTGLLALTSARAADLPVKAAPVEYFRLCTAYGSGFFYIPGTDTCLKVGGYLRADHTYGDGGNQSAYYLSNANARHDRLDTDVYNYRARMNLAVDFRTQSDYGPIRAYAAIIGQQSQGDTSANGTAGILRAYIQFAGFTVGHSDSMYEFFNPGTYTYRPPSVYSGWTGDNGIDLVAYAWQIGGGFSASVDIEDGGNANAGTFGTGRGKWLVNASNAAQLGSAGAGAAGFAVANDGMRAMEPDLVGNLRVDQTWGSAQIMAAIHNASGGYYSNLPGLVALAAGVPPGVNPGSTVFGHPGEAWGWAAGVGIRFVNFLLPKDTIEAQFNYAKGAMGYVLPMNASTSYANDFVYGSGNTIGMGYAPDGVFVNGSQVELTEAWSVAAAYQHYWSPQWRTSVIGGYSRINFDGAAQGMFCGRFGGSAGFALYGALVAGSSITNCNPNFSLASVSTRTAWNPHPSLEIGLDLIWNHIQTANAGSIVNMLPGDGRPGGPYTVANQDNYFMMMRFQKNILP
;
A
#
# COMPACT_ATOMS: atom_id res chain seq x y z
N MET A 1 -60.30 -31.31 13.09
CA MET A 1 -60.84 -31.70 14.42
C MET A 1 -60.48 -30.56 15.33
N LYS A 2 -61.46 -29.71 15.68
CA LYS A 2 -62.22 -29.68 16.94
C LYS A 2 -61.30 -29.38 18.13
N PHE A 3 -61.43 -28.38 19.04
CA PHE A 3 -62.60 -27.64 19.58
C PHE A 3 -62.04 -26.44 20.33
N CYS A 4 -62.63 -25.29 20.27
CA CYS A 4 -63.72 -24.63 21.04
C CYS A 4 -63.25 -23.98 22.35
N LYS A 5 -63.37 -22.63 22.40
CA LYS A 5 -64.43 -21.82 23.04
C LYS A 5 -64.60 -21.93 24.53
N HIS A 6 -64.53 -20.78 25.24
CA HIS A 6 -65.60 -20.17 26.07
C HIS A 6 -65.01 -18.93 26.77
N ILE A 7 -65.45 -17.69 26.62
CA ILE A 7 -66.67 -16.95 26.97
C ILE A 7 -66.97 -17.02 28.48
N LEU A 8 -66.92 -15.83 29.17
CA LEU A 8 -68.06 -15.12 29.78
C LEU A 8 -67.52 -14.08 30.79
N LEU A 9 -67.80 -12.82 30.61
CA LEU A 9 -68.80 -11.95 31.18
C LEU A 9 -68.79 -11.84 32.74
N GLY A 10 -68.62 -10.64 33.21
CA GLY A 10 -68.92 -10.18 34.56
C GLY A 10 -69.09 -8.66 34.58
N THR A 11 -70.34 -8.21 34.45
CA THR A 11 -70.82 -6.82 34.64
C THR A 11 -70.91 -6.46 36.11
N SER A 12 -70.60 -5.21 36.49
CA SER A 12 -71.52 -4.38 37.27
C SER A 12 -70.90 -3.06 37.76
N THR A 13 -71.43 -1.95 37.28
CA THR A 13 -71.96 -0.76 37.95
C THR A 13 -71.25 -0.17 39.17
N GLY A 14 -70.96 1.11 39.09
CA GLY A 14 -70.59 1.95 40.21
C GLY A 14 -70.39 3.43 39.90
N LEU A 15 -71.49 4.16 39.83
CA LEU A 15 -71.72 5.57 40.17
C LEU A 15 -70.67 6.66 39.88
N LEU A 16 -71.13 7.64 39.13
CA LEU A 16 -70.84 9.05 39.06
C LEU A 16 -70.20 9.70 40.30
N ALA A 17 -69.01 10.30 40.06
CA ALA A 17 -68.58 11.48 40.77
C ALA A 17 -68.15 12.55 39.75
N LEU A 18 -68.99 13.51 39.53
CA LEU A 18 -68.70 14.78 38.84
C LEU A 18 -67.77 15.59 39.72
N THR A 19 -66.47 15.52 39.46
CA THR A 19 -65.51 16.54 39.92
C THR A 19 -65.00 17.27 38.69
N SER A 20 -65.18 18.58 38.70
CA SER A 20 -64.73 19.56 37.74
C SER A 20 -63.32 19.27 37.25
N ALA A 21 -63.18 18.74 36.04
CA ALA A 21 -61.90 18.73 35.37
C ALA A 21 -61.53 20.17 35.02
N ARG A 22 -60.60 20.73 35.73
CA ARG A 22 -59.83 21.89 35.26
C ARG A 22 -59.19 21.44 33.94
N ALA A 23 -59.43 22.23 32.88
CA ALA A 23 -58.72 22.03 31.61
C ALA A 23 -57.21 22.00 31.90
N ALA A 24 -56.63 20.83 31.77
CA ALA A 24 -55.16 20.72 31.69
C ALA A 24 -54.75 21.53 30.47
N ASP A 25 -53.84 22.47 30.66
CA ASP A 25 -53.15 23.15 29.56
C ASP A 25 -52.74 22.13 28.53
N LEU A 26 -53.17 22.37 27.29
CA LEU A 26 -52.70 21.58 26.16
C LEU A 26 -51.18 21.58 26.18
N PRO A 27 -50.53 20.43 26.07
CA PRO A 27 -49.07 20.42 26.04
C PRO A 27 -48.62 21.35 24.92
N VAL A 28 -47.87 22.38 25.31
CA VAL A 28 -47.19 23.26 24.36
C VAL A 28 -46.48 22.34 23.38
N LYS A 29 -46.87 22.44 22.10
CA LYS A 29 -46.24 21.67 21.01
C LYS A 29 -44.73 21.88 21.20
N ALA A 30 -44.03 20.85 21.65
CA ALA A 30 -42.59 20.90 21.81
C ALA A 30 -42.02 21.42 20.49
N ALA A 31 -41.21 22.46 20.56
CA ALA A 31 -40.52 22.95 19.37
C ALA A 31 -39.86 21.75 18.70
N PRO A 32 -39.95 21.61 17.35
CA PRO A 32 -39.31 20.51 16.67
C PRO A 32 -37.86 20.50 17.11
N VAL A 33 -37.43 19.41 17.73
CA VAL A 33 -36.04 19.21 18.07
C VAL A 33 -35.30 19.15 16.75
N GLU A 34 -34.54 20.19 16.43
CA GLU A 34 -33.62 20.15 15.30
C GLU A 34 -32.55 19.11 15.61
N TYR A 35 -32.79 17.87 15.17
CA TYR A 35 -31.85 16.77 15.42
C TYR A 35 -30.51 16.95 14.69
N PHE A 36 -30.45 17.77 13.63
CA PHE A 36 -29.25 18.05 12.85
C PHE A 36 -29.18 19.52 12.45
N ARG A 37 -28.31 20.27 13.06
CA ARG A 37 -27.95 21.63 12.63
C ARG A 37 -26.83 21.54 11.59
N LEU A 38 -27.05 22.07 10.37
CA LEU A 38 -26.03 22.11 9.32
C LEU A 38 -24.87 23.03 9.74
N CYS A 39 -23.64 22.56 9.52
CA CYS A 39 -22.43 23.33 9.70
C CYS A 39 -21.90 23.77 8.33
N THR A 40 -22.19 25.00 7.91
CA THR A 40 -21.81 25.52 6.59
C THR A 40 -20.37 26.04 6.52
N ALA A 41 -19.75 26.28 7.67
CA ALA A 41 -18.40 26.84 7.76
C ALA A 41 -17.32 25.99 7.06
N TYR A 42 -17.53 24.67 6.95
CA TYR A 42 -16.56 23.73 6.38
C TYR A 42 -17.06 23.05 5.10
N GLY A 43 -18.12 23.58 4.50
CA GLY A 43 -18.69 23.08 3.24
C GLY A 43 -19.85 22.09 3.43
N SER A 44 -20.27 21.46 2.34
CA SER A 44 -21.44 20.57 2.33
C SER A 44 -21.17 19.25 3.07
N GLY A 45 -22.22 18.72 3.70
CA GLY A 45 -22.20 17.43 4.38
C GLY A 45 -21.70 17.46 5.83
N PHE A 46 -21.33 18.65 6.36
CA PHE A 46 -21.02 18.81 7.78
C PHE A 46 -22.27 19.18 8.57
N PHE A 47 -22.39 18.63 9.77
CA PHE A 47 -23.43 18.96 10.76
C PHE A 47 -22.80 19.12 12.14
N TYR A 48 -23.40 19.98 12.99
CA TYR A 48 -22.93 20.15 14.37
C TYR A 48 -23.25 18.91 15.20
N ILE A 49 -22.30 18.51 16.03
CA ILE A 49 -22.55 17.53 17.10
C ILE A 49 -23.39 18.24 18.16
N PRO A 50 -24.56 17.73 18.56
CA PRO A 50 -25.44 18.38 19.53
C PRO A 50 -24.71 18.73 20.82
N GLY A 51 -24.85 19.98 21.27
CA GLY A 51 -24.23 20.48 22.50
C GLY A 51 -22.75 20.85 22.40
N THR A 52 -22.19 20.88 21.18
CA THR A 52 -20.79 21.25 20.91
C THR A 52 -20.65 22.22 19.75
N ASP A 53 -19.47 22.86 19.64
CA ASP A 53 -19.07 23.68 18.48
C ASP A 53 -18.37 22.85 17.40
N THR A 54 -18.35 21.54 17.54
CA THR A 54 -17.68 20.63 16.62
C THR A 54 -18.61 20.25 15.46
N CYS A 55 -18.12 20.40 14.26
CA CYS A 55 -18.74 19.93 13.02
C CYS A 55 -18.22 18.54 12.65
N LEU A 56 -19.12 17.64 12.32
CA LEU A 56 -18.83 16.28 11.89
C LEU A 56 -19.31 16.06 10.46
N LYS A 57 -18.48 15.43 9.65
CA LYS A 57 -18.86 14.85 8.35
C LYS A 57 -18.57 13.35 8.37
N VAL A 58 -19.57 12.56 7.98
CA VAL A 58 -19.43 11.10 7.80
C VAL A 58 -19.40 10.82 6.32
N GLY A 59 -18.37 10.11 5.86
CA GLY A 59 -18.17 9.75 4.46
C GLY A 59 -17.73 8.30 4.31
N GLY A 60 -17.27 7.96 3.12
CA GLY A 60 -16.77 6.62 2.80
C GLY A 60 -17.56 5.97 1.67
N TYR A 61 -17.40 4.64 1.55
CA TYR A 61 -18.03 3.87 0.47
C TYR A 61 -18.27 2.41 0.85
N LEU A 62 -19.19 1.81 0.11
CA LEU A 62 -19.31 0.36 -0.01
C LEU A 62 -18.88 -0.03 -1.43
N ARG A 63 -18.09 -1.10 -1.54
CA ARG A 63 -17.45 -1.50 -2.79
C ARG A 63 -17.50 -3.02 -2.94
N ALA A 64 -17.83 -3.46 -4.15
CA ALA A 64 -17.65 -4.84 -4.59
C ALA A 64 -16.71 -4.86 -5.78
N ASP A 65 -15.66 -5.64 -5.71
CA ASP A 65 -14.68 -5.84 -6.76
C ASP A 65 -14.71 -7.29 -7.22
N HIS A 66 -14.65 -7.49 -8.53
CA HIS A 66 -14.48 -8.79 -9.18
C HIS A 66 -13.23 -8.71 -10.05
N THR A 67 -12.26 -9.55 -9.77
CA THR A 67 -11.01 -9.59 -10.50
C THR A 67 -10.88 -10.91 -11.24
N TYR A 68 -10.43 -10.87 -12.46
CA TYR A 68 -10.10 -12.05 -13.27
C TYR A 68 -8.70 -11.90 -13.85
N GLY A 69 -7.88 -12.92 -13.72
CA GLY A 69 -6.49 -12.97 -14.19
C GLY A 69 -5.47 -13.02 -13.07
N ASP A 70 -4.23 -12.78 -13.44
CA ASP A 70 -3.08 -13.04 -12.61
C ASP A 70 -2.88 -12.01 -11.51
N GLY A 71 -3.26 -12.22 -10.31
CA GLY A 71 -2.89 -11.29 -9.27
C GLY A 71 -3.85 -11.13 -8.11
N GLY A 72 -4.96 -11.83 -8.12
CA GLY A 72 -5.91 -11.80 -7.01
C GLY A 72 -6.43 -10.39 -6.70
N ASN A 73 -7.09 -10.19 -5.58
CA ASN A 73 -7.74 -8.93 -5.22
C ASN A 73 -6.84 -7.91 -4.53
N GLN A 74 -5.70 -8.30 -4.01
CA GLN A 74 -4.95 -7.45 -3.09
C GLN A 74 -3.76 -6.77 -3.69
N SER A 75 -3.08 -7.39 -4.64
CA SER A 75 -1.86 -6.86 -5.20
C SER A 75 -1.78 -7.15 -6.68
N ALA A 76 -1.57 -6.08 -7.45
CA ALA A 76 -1.51 -6.19 -8.89
C ALA A 76 -0.19 -6.68 -9.40
N TYR A 77 0.85 -6.66 -8.63
CA TYR A 77 2.11 -6.57 -9.23
C TYR A 77 3.16 -7.45 -8.68
N TYR A 78 2.92 -8.17 -7.70
CA TYR A 78 3.91 -9.07 -7.27
C TYR A 78 3.34 -9.99 -6.34
N LEU A 79 3.99 -10.99 -6.27
CA LEU A 79 3.73 -12.04 -5.39
C LEU A 79 5.02 -12.33 -4.70
N SER A 80 5.17 -11.70 -3.55
CA SER A 80 6.03 -12.28 -2.56
C SER A 80 5.52 -13.68 -2.35
N ASN A 81 6.37 -14.64 -2.30
CA ASN A 81 6.06 -16.06 -2.15
C ASN A 81 5.68 -16.79 -3.44
N ALA A 82 6.50 -16.67 -4.48
CA ALA A 82 6.43 -17.59 -5.60
C ALA A 82 5.06 -17.78 -6.24
N ASN A 83 4.17 -16.87 -5.97
CA ASN A 83 2.81 -16.92 -6.45
C ASN A 83 2.68 -16.40 -7.88
N ALA A 84 3.72 -16.48 -8.65
CA ALA A 84 3.65 -16.39 -10.08
C ALA A 84 2.87 -17.59 -10.61
N ARG A 85 1.60 -17.64 -10.29
CA ARG A 85 0.77 -18.82 -10.35
C ARG A 85 -0.05 -18.81 -11.61
N HIS A 86 0.29 -19.68 -12.52
CA HIS A 86 -0.59 -20.16 -13.57
C HIS A 86 -0.79 -21.67 -13.43
N ASP A 87 -1.02 -22.16 -12.21
CA ASP A 87 -1.19 -23.57 -11.95
C ASP A 87 -2.61 -23.89 -11.54
N ARG A 88 -3.09 -25.04 -11.93
CA ARG A 88 -4.39 -25.58 -11.54
C ARG A 88 -4.53 -25.84 -10.04
N LEU A 89 -3.43 -25.81 -9.30
CA LEU A 89 -3.41 -26.21 -7.90
C LEU A 89 -3.56 -25.05 -6.92
N ASP A 90 -3.24 -23.81 -7.31
CA ASP A 90 -3.02 -22.78 -6.31
C ASP A 90 -3.38 -21.34 -6.71
N THR A 91 -4.11 -21.13 -7.80
CA THR A 91 -4.48 -19.79 -8.22
C THR A 91 -5.97 -19.65 -8.42
N ASP A 92 -6.58 -18.87 -7.57
CA ASP A 92 -7.87 -18.31 -7.86
C ASP A 92 -7.70 -17.22 -8.93
N VAL A 93 -7.85 -17.61 -10.19
CA VAL A 93 -7.86 -16.68 -11.33
C VAL A 93 -9.04 -15.70 -11.22
N TYR A 94 -10.03 -16.07 -10.44
CA TYR A 94 -11.26 -15.31 -10.24
C TYR A 94 -11.45 -15.01 -8.76
N ASN A 95 -11.42 -13.72 -8.42
CA ASN A 95 -11.46 -13.26 -7.04
C ASN A 95 -12.56 -12.25 -6.80
N TYR A 96 -13.13 -12.29 -5.61
CA TYR A 96 -14.12 -11.33 -5.12
C TYR A 96 -13.58 -10.58 -3.92
N ARG A 97 -13.95 -9.31 -3.84
CA ARG A 97 -13.76 -8.51 -2.63
C ARG A 97 -14.99 -7.67 -2.34
N ALA A 98 -15.49 -7.73 -1.12
CA ALA A 98 -16.39 -6.75 -0.56
C ALA A 98 -15.59 -5.87 0.40
N ARG A 99 -15.67 -4.53 0.25
CA ARG A 99 -14.98 -3.56 1.11
C ARG A 99 -15.92 -2.46 1.55
N MET A 100 -15.86 -2.13 2.83
CA MET A 100 -16.44 -0.92 3.40
C MET A 100 -15.32 0.02 3.80
N ASN A 101 -15.45 1.28 3.48
CA ASN A 101 -14.67 2.37 4.05
C ASN A 101 -15.62 3.28 4.82
N LEU A 102 -15.28 3.61 6.05
CA LEU A 102 -15.97 4.61 6.85
C LEU A 102 -14.97 5.71 7.20
N ALA A 103 -15.28 6.94 6.81
CA ALA A 103 -14.48 8.11 7.10
C ALA A 103 -15.24 9.11 7.96
N VAL A 104 -14.58 9.67 8.95
CA VAL A 104 -15.10 10.74 9.82
C VAL A 104 -14.15 11.92 9.81
N ASP A 105 -14.69 13.12 9.66
CA ASP A 105 -13.95 14.40 9.65
C ASP A 105 -14.58 15.32 10.69
N PHE A 106 -13.86 15.53 11.78
CA PHE A 106 -14.25 16.44 12.86
C PHE A 106 -13.53 17.76 12.70
N ARG A 107 -14.25 18.87 12.80
CA ARG A 107 -13.67 20.21 12.71
C ARG A 107 -14.23 21.13 13.78
N THR A 108 -13.34 21.80 14.49
CA THR A 108 -13.67 22.78 15.54
C THR A 108 -12.89 24.06 15.28
N GLN A 109 -13.52 25.21 15.39
CA GLN A 109 -12.84 26.50 15.26
C GLN A 109 -12.06 26.80 16.56
N SER A 110 -10.83 27.33 16.41
CA SER A 110 -10.05 27.86 17.53
C SER A 110 -9.49 29.24 17.18
N ASP A 111 -8.88 29.91 18.15
CA ASP A 111 -8.23 31.22 17.96
C ASP A 111 -7.05 31.16 16.97
N TYR A 112 -6.47 29.98 16.76
CA TYR A 112 -5.34 29.74 15.84
C TYR A 112 -5.77 29.09 14.52
N GLY A 113 -7.07 29.08 14.22
CA GLY A 113 -7.64 28.44 13.04
C GLY A 113 -8.35 27.11 13.35
N PRO A 114 -8.82 26.42 12.31
CA PRO A 114 -9.55 25.18 12.50
C PRO A 114 -8.65 24.04 13.00
N ILE A 115 -9.12 23.34 14.03
CA ILE A 115 -8.59 22.04 14.43
C ILE A 115 -9.36 20.99 13.67
N ARG A 116 -8.68 20.11 12.97
CA ARG A 116 -9.28 18.98 12.25
C ARG A 116 -8.76 17.66 12.81
N ALA A 117 -9.66 16.73 13.11
CA ALA A 117 -9.33 15.34 13.36
C ALA A 117 -10.02 14.49 12.28
N TYR A 118 -9.24 13.67 11.58
CA TYR A 118 -9.74 12.83 10.50
C TYR A 118 -9.37 11.38 10.76
N ALA A 119 -10.33 10.47 10.56
CA ALA A 119 -10.07 9.04 10.58
C ALA A 119 -10.81 8.35 9.44
N ALA A 120 -10.16 7.36 8.83
CA ALA A 120 -10.76 6.46 7.84
C ALA A 120 -10.38 5.02 8.19
N ILE A 121 -11.39 4.18 8.32
CA ILE A 121 -11.24 2.76 8.62
C ILE A 121 -11.80 1.94 7.49
N ILE A 122 -11.21 0.77 7.24
CA ILE A 122 -11.75 -0.22 6.32
C ILE A 122 -12.11 -1.51 7.02
N GLY A 123 -13.13 -2.18 6.48
CA GLY A 123 -13.38 -3.59 6.67
C GLY A 123 -13.52 -4.23 5.30
N GLN A 124 -12.87 -5.35 5.08
CA GLN A 124 -12.97 -6.07 3.81
C GLN A 124 -12.99 -7.58 4.02
N GLN A 125 -13.64 -8.24 3.09
CA GLN A 125 -13.59 -9.68 2.93
C GLN A 125 -13.25 -9.99 1.47
N SER A 126 -12.20 -10.76 1.26
CA SER A 126 -11.75 -11.20 -0.06
C SER A 126 -11.68 -12.70 -0.12
N GLN A 127 -11.99 -13.28 -1.27
CA GLN A 127 -11.64 -14.67 -1.55
C GLN A 127 -10.12 -14.79 -1.63
N GLY A 128 -9.55 -15.82 -1.01
CA GLY A 128 -8.10 -15.98 -0.92
C GLY A 128 -7.43 -15.20 0.21
N ASP A 129 -8.17 -14.43 1.00
CA ASP A 129 -7.67 -13.91 2.28
C ASP A 129 -7.52 -15.06 3.27
N THR A 130 -6.33 -15.17 3.85
CA THR A 130 -6.02 -16.21 4.85
C THR A 130 -6.76 -16.01 6.17
N SER A 131 -7.41 -14.87 6.38
CA SER A 131 -8.23 -14.61 7.56
C SER A 131 -9.69 -14.92 7.28
N ALA A 132 -10.22 -15.96 7.93
CA ALA A 132 -11.60 -16.39 7.83
C ALA A 132 -12.65 -15.32 8.19
N ASN A 133 -12.24 -14.23 8.84
CA ASN A 133 -13.10 -13.16 9.35
C ASN A 133 -12.93 -11.82 8.64
N GLY A 134 -12.25 -11.80 7.49
CA GLY A 134 -11.93 -10.56 6.79
C GLY A 134 -10.80 -9.77 7.46
N THR A 135 -10.47 -8.63 6.87
CA THR A 135 -9.42 -7.72 7.35
C THR A 135 -10.03 -6.38 7.71
N ALA A 136 -9.67 -5.83 8.86
CA ALA A 136 -10.02 -4.48 9.25
C ALA A 136 -8.75 -3.68 9.54
N GLY A 137 -8.77 -2.38 9.24
CA GLY A 137 -7.61 -1.54 9.47
C GLY A 137 -7.91 -0.05 9.38
N ILE A 138 -6.94 0.72 9.85
CA ILE A 138 -6.95 2.18 9.76
C ILE A 138 -6.21 2.58 8.50
N LEU A 139 -6.86 3.34 7.62
CA LEU A 139 -6.23 3.89 6.42
C LEU A 139 -5.65 5.28 6.68
N ARG A 140 -6.30 6.06 7.52
CA ARG A 140 -5.87 7.40 7.93
C ARG A 140 -6.35 7.67 9.36
N ALA A 141 -5.52 8.30 10.14
CA ALA A 141 -5.86 8.80 11.48
C ALA A 141 -4.92 9.94 11.85
N TYR A 142 -5.32 11.18 11.64
CA TYR A 142 -4.45 12.33 11.86
C TYR A 142 -5.18 13.55 12.42
N ILE A 143 -4.40 14.44 13.01
CA ILE A 143 -4.83 15.76 13.48
C ILE A 143 -4.11 16.82 12.65
N GLN A 144 -4.86 17.84 12.20
CA GLN A 144 -4.30 19.03 11.56
C GLN A 144 -4.62 20.27 12.40
N PHE A 145 -3.61 21.10 12.63
CA PHE A 145 -3.73 22.33 13.39
C PHE A 145 -2.58 23.28 13.07
N ALA A 146 -2.89 24.54 12.79
CA ALA A 146 -1.91 25.62 12.60
C ALA A 146 -0.74 25.28 11.63
N GLY A 147 -1.02 24.57 10.54
CA GLY A 147 -0.04 24.10 9.57
C GLY A 147 0.56 22.72 9.85
N PHE A 148 0.41 22.19 11.07
CA PHE A 148 0.85 20.86 11.41
C PHE A 148 -0.13 19.78 10.92
N THR A 149 0.41 18.63 10.51
CA THR A 149 -0.31 17.36 10.33
C THR A 149 0.44 16.30 11.11
N VAL A 150 -0.23 15.64 12.07
CA VAL A 150 0.39 14.64 12.94
C VAL A 150 -0.47 13.40 12.98
N GLY A 151 0.14 12.24 12.74
CA GLY A 151 -0.48 10.94 12.76
C GLY A 151 -0.32 10.18 11.45
N HIS A 152 -1.27 9.30 11.16
CA HIS A 152 -1.25 8.41 10.00
C HIS A 152 -1.94 9.07 8.80
N SER A 153 -1.16 9.49 7.80
CA SER A 153 -1.63 10.30 6.66
C SER A 153 -0.93 9.91 5.36
N ASP A 154 -1.16 10.68 4.30
CA ASP A 154 -0.36 10.61 3.08
C ASP A 154 0.98 11.30 3.29
N SER A 155 2.06 10.75 2.72
CA SER A 155 3.38 11.35 2.75
C SER A 155 3.41 12.71 2.03
N MET A 156 4.19 13.65 2.52
CA MET A 156 4.41 14.94 1.82
C MET A 156 5.27 14.78 0.56
N TYR A 157 5.89 13.62 0.35
CA TYR A 157 6.55 13.28 -0.90
C TYR A 157 5.56 12.99 -2.03
N GLU A 158 4.35 12.56 -1.71
CA GLU A 158 3.37 12.13 -2.72
C GLU A 158 2.84 13.29 -3.54
N PHE A 159 2.75 13.08 -4.84
CA PHE A 159 2.07 13.97 -5.77
C PHE A 159 1.05 13.21 -6.61
N PHE A 160 1.48 12.13 -7.24
CA PHE A 160 0.68 11.32 -8.16
C PHE A 160 -0.04 10.19 -7.42
N ASN A 161 -1.37 10.20 -7.48
CA ASN A 161 -2.20 9.14 -6.91
C ASN A 161 -2.80 8.27 -8.02
N PRO A 162 -2.25 7.07 -8.26
CA PRO A 162 -2.74 6.16 -9.30
C PRO A 162 -4.19 5.70 -9.08
N GLY A 163 -4.67 5.66 -7.83
CA GLY A 163 -6.06 5.32 -7.51
C GLY A 163 -7.10 6.26 -8.14
N THR A 164 -6.68 7.45 -8.57
CA THR A 164 -7.52 8.38 -9.34
C THR A 164 -7.83 7.84 -10.73
N TYR A 165 -6.94 7.05 -11.32
CA TYR A 165 -6.97 6.65 -12.73
C TYR A 165 -7.23 5.17 -12.96
N THR A 166 -7.03 4.32 -11.96
CA THR A 166 -7.19 2.87 -12.03
C THR A 166 -7.84 2.32 -10.76
N TYR A 167 -8.52 1.21 -10.84
CA TYR A 167 -9.08 0.55 -9.65
C TYR A 167 -8.04 -0.24 -8.91
N ARG A 168 -7.07 -0.68 -9.63
CA ARG A 168 -5.96 -1.43 -9.09
C ARG A 168 -4.68 -0.87 -9.65
N PRO A 169 -3.89 -0.24 -8.82
CA PRO A 169 -2.69 0.40 -9.30
C PRO A 169 -1.80 -0.59 -10.05
N PRO A 170 -1.28 -0.24 -11.21
CA PRO A 170 -0.32 -1.06 -11.94
C PRO A 170 1.01 -1.15 -11.18
N SER A 171 1.90 -2.07 -11.58
CA SER A 171 3.16 -2.34 -10.86
C SER A 171 4.16 -1.20 -10.83
N VAL A 172 3.87 -0.09 -11.43
CA VAL A 172 4.79 1.03 -11.50
C VAL A 172 4.14 2.29 -10.98
N TYR A 173 4.58 2.72 -9.82
CA TYR A 173 4.22 4.02 -9.29
C TYR A 173 5.44 4.80 -8.86
N SER A 174 5.19 5.98 -8.41
CA SER A 174 6.21 6.87 -7.98
C SER A 174 6.00 7.29 -6.54
N GLY A 175 6.50 6.47 -5.61
CA GLY A 175 6.57 6.83 -4.20
C GLY A 175 5.23 6.97 -3.48
N TRP A 176 4.14 6.44 -4.03
CA TRP A 176 2.83 6.43 -3.39
C TRP A 176 2.78 5.41 -2.25
N THR A 177 2.32 5.82 -1.07
CA THR A 177 2.19 4.96 0.11
C THR A 177 0.93 4.08 0.09
N GLY A 178 0.12 4.20 -0.95
CA GLY A 178 -1.07 3.38 -1.13
C GLY A 178 -2.24 3.80 -0.24
N ASP A 179 -3.19 2.90 -0.14
CA ASP A 179 -4.31 3.05 0.79
C ASP A 179 -3.83 3.08 2.25
N ASN A 180 -2.65 2.55 2.54
CA ASN A 180 -2.17 2.40 3.92
C ASN A 180 -1.69 3.71 4.55
N GLY A 181 -1.13 4.62 3.76
CA GLY A 181 -0.53 5.85 4.32
C GLY A 181 0.77 5.62 5.08
N ILE A 182 1.20 6.60 5.85
CA ILE A 182 2.44 6.59 6.63
C ILE A 182 2.25 7.39 7.92
N ASP A 183 2.97 7.01 8.99
CA ASP A 183 3.02 7.78 10.22
C ASP A 183 4.00 8.95 10.06
N LEU A 184 3.53 10.17 10.35
CA LEU A 184 4.32 11.38 10.12
C LEU A 184 4.01 12.51 11.11
N VAL A 185 4.96 13.43 11.18
CA VAL A 185 4.78 14.77 11.73
C VAL A 185 5.23 15.77 10.66
N ALA A 186 4.28 16.49 10.09
CA ALA A 186 4.50 17.43 9.00
C ALA A 186 4.16 18.86 9.39
N TYR A 187 4.84 19.81 8.76
CA TYR A 187 4.47 21.21 8.78
C TYR A 187 4.43 21.79 7.38
N ALA A 188 3.35 22.47 7.05
CA ALA A 188 3.13 23.10 5.74
C ALA A 188 2.99 24.62 5.87
N TRP A 189 3.78 25.34 5.07
CA TRP A 189 3.73 26.80 4.93
C TRP A 189 2.96 27.17 3.69
N GLN A 190 2.01 28.07 3.83
CA GLN A 190 1.36 28.75 2.70
C GLN A 190 2.15 30.02 2.37
N ILE A 191 2.89 30.01 1.26
CA ILE A 191 3.77 31.12 0.85
C ILE A 191 2.96 32.24 0.18
N GLY A 192 1.82 31.88 -0.43
CA GLY A 192 0.98 32.79 -1.21
C GLY A 192 1.13 32.60 -2.71
N GLY A 193 0.22 33.17 -3.51
CA GLY A 193 0.22 33.01 -4.96
C GLY A 193 0.07 31.56 -5.44
N GLY A 194 -0.53 30.69 -4.62
CA GLY A 194 -0.67 29.26 -4.91
C GLY A 194 0.57 28.41 -4.54
N PHE A 195 1.64 29.03 -4.01
CA PHE A 195 2.83 28.30 -3.55
C PHE A 195 2.69 27.86 -2.10
N SER A 196 3.13 26.64 -1.84
CA SER A 196 3.29 26.06 -0.52
C SER A 196 4.59 25.27 -0.44
N ALA A 197 5.14 25.17 0.76
CA ALA A 197 6.26 24.30 1.08
C ALA A 197 5.91 23.46 2.28
N SER A 198 6.41 22.23 2.35
CA SER A 198 6.27 21.39 3.53
C SER A 198 7.55 20.67 3.86
N VAL A 199 7.68 20.34 5.15
CA VAL A 199 8.69 19.43 5.68
C VAL A 199 8.01 18.47 6.62
N ASP A 200 8.40 17.21 6.57
CA ASP A 200 7.94 16.20 7.49
C ASP A 200 9.03 15.22 7.90
N ILE A 201 8.78 14.59 9.01
CA ILE A 201 9.48 13.38 9.45
C ILE A 201 8.51 12.22 9.37
N GLU A 202 8.91 11.20 8.60
CA GLU A 202 8.12 10.01 8.33
C GLU A 202 8.71 8.78 9.00
N ASP A 203 7.87 7.78 9.28
CA ASP A 203 8.37 6.47 9.69
C ASP A 203 9.15 5.82 8.54
N GLY A 204 10.48 5.89 8.61
CA GLY A 204 11.40 5.18 7.72
C GLY A 204 11.54 3.68 8.05
N GLY A 205 10.71 3.17 8.95
CA GLY A 205 10.83 1.85 9.52
C GLY A 205 10.45 0.70 8.62
N ASN A 206 10.56 -0.48 9.19
CA ASN A 206 10.28 -1.73 8.52
C ASN A 206 8.77 -1.89 8.25
N ALA A 207 8.39 -2.11 7.01
CA ALA A 207 7.03 -2.41 6.58
C ALA A 207 6.43 -3.69 7.22
N ASN A 208 7.20 -4.43 8.00
CA ASN A 208 6.78 -5.71 8.60
C ASN A 208 5.90 -5.61 9.86
N ALA A 209 5.46 -4.45 10.25
CA ALA A 209 4.67 -4.28 11.47
C ALA A 209 3.19 -4.63 11.28
N GLY A 210 2.88 -5.80 10.76
CA GLY A 210 1.51 -6.30 10.69
C GLY A 210 0.80 -6.04 9.36
N THR A 211 -0.53 -6.19 9.36
CA THR A 211 -1.39 -6.15 8.16
C THR A 211 -1.43 -4.76 7.50
N PHE A 212 -1.05 -3.72 8.22
CA PHE A 212 -0.99 -2.32 7.78
C PHE A 212 0.35 -1.75 8.25
N GLY A 213 1.33 -1.68 7.35
CA GLY A 213 2.61 -1.05 7.65
C GLY A 213 2.45 0.47 7.82
N THR A 214 3.30 1.07 8.63
CA THR A 214 3.25 2.48 8.99
C THR A 214 4.40 3.28 8.41
N GLY A 215 5.33 2.64 7.68
CA GLY A 215 6.55 3.24 7.19
C GLY A 215 6.85 2.96 5.72
N ARG A 216 7.84 3.68 5.18
CA ARG A 216 8.35 3.51 3.82
C ARG A 216 8.99 2.15 3.57
N GLY A 217 9.39 1.47 4.64
CA GLY A 217 10.11 0.21 4.58
C GLY A 217 11.60 0.42 4.29
N LYS A 218 12.41 -0.12 5.15
CA LYS A 218 13.85 -0.25 4.98
C LYS A 218 14.17 -1.69 4.64
N TRP A 219 14.90 -1.89 3.57
CA TRP A 219 15.16 -3.22 3.09
C TRP A 219 16.61 -3.39 2.64
N LEU A 220 17.38 -4.19 3.35
CA LEU A 220 18.78 -4.46 3.05
C LEU A 220 19.05 -5.95 2.99
N VAL A 221 20.03 -6.33 2.20
CA VAL A 221 20.46 -7.71 1.99
C VAL A 221 21.90 -7.89 2.41
N ASN A 222 22.14 -8.76 3.38
CA ASN A 222 23.47 -9.28 3.65
C ASN A 222 23.75 -10.51 2.78
N ALA A 223 24.47 -10.33 1.70
CA ALA A 223 24.81 -11.40 0.78
C ALA A 223 25.72 -12.48 1.36
N SER A 224 26.30 -12.29 2.56
CA SER A 224 27.01 -13.34 3.30
C SER A 224 26.08 -14.25 4.09
N ASN A 225 24.83 -13.89 4.27
CA ASN A 225 23.90 -14.62 5.12
C ASN A 225 23.13 -15.68 4.36
N ALA A 226 23.67 -16.90 4.28
CA ALA A 226 23.03 -18.00 3.59
C ALA A 226 21.70 -18.46 4.20
N ALA A 227 21.55 -18.31 5.50
CA ALA A 227 20.36 -18.78 6.22
C ALA A 227 19.16 -17.86 6.02
N GLN A 228 19.41 -16.57 5.78
CA GLN A 228 18.33 -15.60 5.55
C GLN A 228 17.88 -15.56 4.09
N LEU A 229 18.74 -15.96 3.18
CA LEU A 229 18.43 -16.06 1.76
C LEU A 229 17.60 -17.33 1.43
N GLY A 230 17.38 -18.19 2.40
CA GLY A 230 16.74 -19.49 2.20
C GLY A 230 16.12 -20.07 3.44
N SER A 231 15.90 -19.32 4.52
CA SER A 231 15.14 -19.83 5.63
C SER A 231 13.66 -19.85 5.26
N ALA A 232 13.30 -20.84 4.47
CA ALA A 232 11.97 -21.36 4.50
C ALA A 232 11.70 -21.77 5.95
N GLY A 233 11.05 -20.92 6.72
CA GLY A 233 10.28 -21.40 7.85
C GLY A 233 9.39 -22.50 7.29
N ALA A 234 9.39 -23.67 7.90
CA ALA A 234 8.64 -24.82 7.44
C ALA A 234 7.22 -24.39 7.01
N GLY A 235 6.96 -24.38 5.72
CA GLY A 235 5.63 -24.08 5.17
C GLY A 235 5.54 -22.89 4.23
N ALA A 236 6.59 -22.11 4.00
CA ALA A 236 6.57 -21.02 3.05
C ALA A 236 7.70 -21.20 2.03
N ALA A 237 7.29 -21.41 0.85
CA ALA A 237 8.13 -21.63 -0.30
C ALA A 237 9.04 -20.47 -0.64
N GLY A 238 10.24 -20.64 -0.54
CA GLY A 238 11.37 -20.45 -1.41
C GLY A 238 11.82 -19.05 -1.82
N PHE A 239 11.08 -17.94 -1.61
CA PHE A 239 11.47 -16.62 -2.10
C PHE A 239 11.50 -15.53 -1.01
N ALA A 240 11.40 -15.87 0.23
CA ALA A 240 11.48 -14.92 1.30
C ALA A 240 12.95 -14.57 1.60
N VAL A 241 13.35 -13.36 1.30
CA VAL A 241 14.61 -12.80 1.76
C VAL A 241 14.38 -12.05 3.04
N ALA A 242 15.11 -12.41 4.07
CA ALA A 242 15.05 -11.68 5.32
C ALA A 242 15.62 -10.27 5.14
N ASN A 243 15.05 -9.32 5.85
CA ASN A 243 15.56 -7.98 5.91
C ASN A 243 16.74 -7.91 6.90
N ASP A 244 17.94 -7.65 6.37
CA ASP A 244 19.16 -7.45 7.15
C ASP A 244 19.38 -5.97 7.50
N GLY A 245 18.41 -5.11 7.28
CA GLY A 245 18.44 -3.71 7.68
C GLY A 245 18.42 -3.52 9.19
N MET A 246 19.06 -2.47 9.64
CA MET A 246 18.89 -1.97 11.00
C MET A 246 17.41 -1.58 11.19
N ARG A 247 16.83 -1.84 12.36
CA ARG A 247 15.49 -1.36 12.66
C ARG A 247 15.43 0.17 12.55
N ALA A 248 14.25 0.73 12.32
CA ALA A 248 14.07 2.17 12.28
C ALA A 248 14.56 2.80 13.60
N MET A 249 15.69 3.48 13.55
CA MET A 249 16.23 4.26 14.65
C MET A 249 16.13 5.75 14.35
N GLU A 250 16.19 6.12 13.08
CA GLU A 250 15.99 7.47 12.59
C GLU A 250 14.80 7.49 11.64
N PRO A 251 13.93 8.54 11.74
CA PRO A 251 12.88 8.77 10.77
C PRO A 251 13.46 9.27 9.45
N ASP A 252 12.68 9.13 8.38
CA ASP A 252 12.97 9.80 7.13
C ASP A 252 12.66 11.29 7.23
N LEU A 253 13.46 12.11 6.59
CA LEU A 253 13.21 13.54 6.43
C LEU A 253 12.75 13.82 5.00
N VAL A 254 11.56 14.38 4.86
CA VAL A 254 10.96 14.69 3.57
C VAL A 254 10.67 16.18 3.44
N GLY A 255 10.79 16.70 2.25
CA GLY A 255 10.40 18.08 1.94
C GLY A 255 9.84 18.22 0.54
N ASN A 256 8.92 19.15 0.36
CA ASN A 256 8.41 19.53 -0.96
C ASN A 256 8.23 21.03 -1.12
N LEU A 257 8.20 21.45 -2.38
CA LEU A 257 7.72 22.74 -2.82
C LEU A 257 6.65 22.51 -3.90
N ARG A 258 5.46 23.06 -3.69
CA ARG A 258 4.28 22.84 -4.51
C ARG A 258 3.69 24.15 -4.97
N VAL A 259 3.16 24.16 -6.18
CA VAL A 259 2.34 25.23 -6.73
C VAL A 259 1.01 24.67 -7.21
N ASP A 260 -0.09 25.31 -6.81
CA ASP A 260 -1.46 25.02 -7.25
C ASP A 260 -2.03 26.27 -7.93
N GLN A 261 -2.46 26.11 -9.20
CA GLN A 261 -2.95 27.17 -10.06
C GLN A 261 -4.20 26.71 -10.83
N THR A 262 -4.83 27.63 -11.54
CA THR A 262 -6.01 27.31 -12.37
C THR A 262 -5.72 26.35 -13.52
N TRP A 263 -4.48 26.28 -13.97
CA TRP A 263 -4.04 25.33 -15.00
C TRP A 263 -3.78 23.92 -14.44
N GLY A 264 -3.58 23.78 -13.11
CA GLY A 264 -3.23 22.53 -12.47
C GLY A 264 -2.25 22.73 -11.32
N SER A 265 -1.37 21.75 -11.10
CA SER A 265 -0.39 21.78 -10.02
C SER A 265 0.96 21.20 -10.45
N ALA A 266 2.02 21.64 -9.77
CA ALA A 266 3.36 21.05 -9.90
C ALA A 266 4.02 20.97 -8.53
N GLN A 267 4.89 19.98 -8.36
CA GLN A 267 5.63 19.74 -7.10
C GLN A 267 7.03 19.25 -7.43
N ILE A 268 8.01 19.73 -6.66
CA ILE A 268 9.31 19.10 -6.51
C ILE A 268 9.40 18.56 -5.07
N MET A 269 10.01 17.39 -4.90
CA MET A 269 10.12 16.72 -3.60
C MET A 269 11.47 16.04 -3.46
N ALA A 270 11.90 15.91 -2.21
CA ALA A 270 13.11 15.17 -1.84
C ALA A 270 12.95 14.49 -0.50
N ALA A 271 13.71 13.41 -0.30
CA ALA A 271 13.75 12.65 0.94
C ALA A 271 15.18 12.20 1.27
N ILE A 272 15.46 12.08 2.55
CA ILE A 272 16.66 11.43 3.10
C ILE A 272 16.17 10.23 3.91
N HIS A 273 16.77 9.06 3.65
CA HIS A 273 16.37 7.78 4.20
C HIS A 273 17.57 7.08 4.86
N ASN A 274 17.37 6.50 6.04
CA ASN A 274 18.41 5.69 6.68
C ASN A 274 18.42 4.27 6.08
N ALA A 275 19.42 3.95 5.28
CA ALA A 275 19.66 2.65 4.66
C ALA A 275 20.77 1.84 5.36
N SER A 276 20.90 1.98 6.68
CA SER A 276 21.96 1.30 7.44
C SER A 276 21.65 -0.18 7.64
N GLY A 277 22.66 -0.99 7.50
CA GLY A 277 22.60 -2.43 7.73
C GLY A 277 22.54 -2.79 9.21
N GLY A 278 21.94 -3.94 9.51
CA GLY A 278 22.00 -4.56 10.83
C GLY A 278 23.37 -5.20 11.11
N TYR A 279 23.42 -6.06 12.11
CA TYR A 279 24.64 -6.76 12.45
C TYR A 279 25.03 -7.78 11.38
N TYR A 280 26.34 -7.98 11.20
CA TYR A 280 26.84 -9.08 10.39
C TYR A 280 26.38 -10.42 10.96
N SER A 281 25.96 -11.29 10.07
CA SER A 281 25.55 -12.64 10.45
C SER A 281 26.67 -13.60 10.13
N ASN A 282 27.13 -14.31 11.11
CA ASN A 282 28.36 -15.07 10.93
C ASN A 282 28.17 -16.55 10.84
N LEU A 283 27.13 -17.13 10.46
CA LEU A 283 27.14 -18.58 10.18
C LEU A 283 25.70 -19.16 10.10
N PRO A 284 25.47 -20.11 9.22
CA PRO A 284 24.30 -21.02 9.33
C PRO A 284 24.29 -21.66 10.71
N GLY A 285 23.13 -21.76 11.34
CA GLY A 285 22.95 -22.16 12.73
C GLY A 285 23.70 -23.43 13.23
N LEU A 286 24.11 -24.33 12.33
CA LEU A 286 24.94 -25.50 12.67
C LEU A 286 26.44 -25.21 12.76
N VAL A 287 26.92 -24.18 12.09
CA VAL A 287 28.35 -23.81 12.10
C VAL A 287 28.66 -22.84 13.24
N ALA A 288 27.65 -22.08 13.72
CA ALA A 288 27.78 -21.27 14.93
C ALA A 288 28.06 -22.13 16.18
N LEU A 289 27.45 -23.27 16.30
CA LEU A 289 27.72 -24.25 17.37
C LEU A 289 29.11 -24.88 17.25
N ALA A 290 29.59 -25.15 16.03
CA ALA A 290 30.90 -25.72 15.77
C ALA A 290 32.04 -24.70 15.94
N ALA A 291 31.77 -23.39 15.82
CA ALA A 291 32.75 -22.31 15.96
C ALA A 291 32.87 -21.75 17.40
N GLY A 292 32.24 -22.38 18.39
CA GLY A 292 32.32 -21.95 19.77
C GLY A 292 31.52 -20.71 20.13
N VAL A 293 30.53 -20.34 19.33
CA VAL A 293 29.55 -19.29 19.67
C VAL A 293 28.69 -19.80 20.84
N PRO A 294 28.61 -19.07 21.95
CA PRO A 294 27.87 -19.53 23.12
C PRO A 294 26.39 -19.79 22.76
N PRO A 295 25.77 -20.81 23.34
CA PRO A 295 24.31 -21.04 23.19
C PRO A 295 23.52 -19.79 23.60
N GLY A 296 22.63 -19.32 22.75
CA GLY A 296 21.79 -18.15 22.99
C GLY A 296 22.31 -16.85 22.35
N VAL A 297 23.47 -16.85 21.70
CA VAL A 297 23.91 -15.73 20.85
C VAL A 297 23.26 -15.90 19.48
N ASN A 298 22.30 -15.04 19.18
CA ASN A 298 21.66 -15.03 17.86
C ASN A 298 22.69 -14.66 16.77
N PRO A 299 22.63 -15.30 15.59
CA PRO A 299 23.30 -14.79 14.41
C PRO A 299 22.88 -13.32 14.21
N GLY A 300 23.83 -12.41 14.03
CA GLY A 300 23.52 -10.99 13.96
C GLY A 300 23.61 -10.27 15.31
N SER A 301 24.33 -10.81 16.28
CA SER A 301 24.62 -10.11 17.54
C SER A 301 25.76 -9.10 17.39
N THR A 302 25.86 -8.18 18.36
CA THR A 302 26.92 -7.17 18.46
C THR A 302 28.36 -7.72 18.40
N VAL A 303 28.54 -9.03 18.66
CA VAL A 303 29.83 -9.71 18.61
C VAL A 303 30.47 -9.69 17.23
N PHE A 304 29.65 -9.65 16.17
CA PHE A 304 30.14 -9.74 14.80
C PHE A 304 30.33 -8.37 14.12
N GLY A 305 29.97 -7.28 14.79
CA GLY A 305 30.01 -5.94 14.22
C GLY A 305 28.87 -5.69 13.21
N HIS A 306 28.93 -4.57 12.54
CA HIS A 306 27.96 -4.11 11.56
C HIS A 306 28.65 -3.21 10.52
N PRO A 307 28.06 -3.01 9.32
CA PRO A 307 28.52 -1.97 8.40
C PRO A 307 28.38 -0.58 9.03
N GLY A 308 29.12 0.39 8.53
CA GLY A 308 28.92 1.79 8.90
C GLY A 308 27.52 2.27 8.53
N GLU A 309 27.13 3.42 9.08
CA GLU A 309 25.87 4.06 8.73
C GLU A 309 25.82 4.39 7.23
N ALA A 310 24.68 4.14 6.61
CA ALA A 310 24.42 4.43 5.21
C ALA A 310 23.14 5.25 5.07
N TRP A 311 23.22 6.33 4.31
CA TRP A 311 22.11 7.24 4.07
C TRP A 311 21.75 7.26 2.60
N GLY A 312 20.53 6.85 2.31
CA GLY A 312 19.92 6.96 1.00
C GLY A 312 19.22 8.31 0.82
N TRP A 313 18.86 8.61 -0.41
CA TRP A 313 18.10 9.80 -0.75
C TRP A 313 17.22 9.56 -1.97
N ALA A 314 16.17 10.37 -2.08
CA ALA A 314 15.30 10.39 -3.25
C ALA A 314 14.98 11.83 -3.65
N ALA A 315 14.71 12.04 -4.93
CA ALA A 315 14.19 13.28 -5.47
C ALA A 315 13.17 13.00 -6.56
N GLY A 316 12.17 13.87 -6.67
CA GLY A 316 11.11 13.71 -7.65
C GLY A 316 10.54 15.04 -8.13
N VAL A 317 9.80 14.96 -9.22
CA VAL A 317 9.02 16.06 -9.79
C VAL A 317 7.70 15.53 -10.31
N GLY A 318 6.61 16.22 -9.99
CA GLY A 318 5.27 15.91 -10.45
C GLY A 318 4.62 17.13 -11.10
N ILE A 319 3.79 16.88 -12.12
CA ILE A 319 3.00 17.89 -12.80
C ILE A 319 1.62 17.34 -13.14
N ARG A 320 0.60 18.20 -12.98
CA ARG A 320 -0.78 17.91 -13.35
C ARG A 320 -1.36 19.10 -14.08
N PHE A 321 -1.96 18.87 -15.23
CA PHE A 321 -2.76 19.84 -15.96
C PHE A 321 -4.23 19.46 -15.89
N VAL A 322 -5.09 20.44 -15.66
CA VAL A 322 -6.54 20.33 -15.74
C VAL A 322 -7.06 21.05 -16.97
N ASN A 323 -8.16 20.56 -17.55
CA ASN A 323 -8.69 21.04 -18.83
C ASN A 323 -7.66 20.98 -19.97
N PHE A 324 -6.88 19.89 -20.03
CA PHE A 324 -5.69 19.79 -20.89
C PHE A 324 -6.03 19.80 -22.39
N LEU A 325 -6.88 18.90 -22.87
CA LEU A 325 -7.34 18.86 -24.26
C LEU A 325 -8.79 19.34 -24.38
N LEU A 326 -9.63 18.91 -23.45
CA LEU A 326 -11.04 19.25 -23.39
C LEU A 326 -11.41 19.65 -21.95
N PRO A 327 -12.56 20.33 -21.73
CA PRO A 327 -13.02 20.64 -20.38
C PRO A 327 -13.09 19.39 -19.49
N LYS A 328 -12.54 19.48 -18.28
CA LYS A 328 -12.43 18.41 -17.27
C LYS A 328 -11.34 17.36 -17.55
N ASP A 329 -10.74 17.32 -18.73
CA ASP A 329 -9.67 16.40 -18.98
C ASP A 329 -8.47 16.72 -18.11
N THR A 330 -7.80 15.67 -17.62
CA THR A 330 -6.59 15.80 -16.80
C THR A 330 -5.47 14.96 -17.37
N ILE A 331 -4.27 15.51 -17.36
CA ILE A 331 -3.04 14.77 -17.53
C ILE A 331 -2.17 14.97 -16.30
N GLU A 332 -1.56 13.92 -15.82
CA GLU A 332 -0.70 13.94 -14.64
C GLU A 332 0.51 13.06 -14.89
N ALA A 333 1.68 13.49 -14.43
CA ALA A 333 2.91 12.72 -14.55
C ALA A 333 3.81 12.99 -13.34
N GLN A 334 4.60 11.98 -12.99
CA GLN A 334 5.63 12.08 -11.97
C GLN A 334 6.86 11.28 -12.38
N PHE A 335 8.04 11.84 -12.09
CA PHE A 335 9.33 11.19 -12.20
C PHE A 335 10.01 11.18 -10.83
N ASN A 336 10.63 10.05 -10.47
CA ASN A 336 11.43 9.92 -9.26
C ASN A 336 12.75 9.21 -9.55
N TYR A 337 13.77 9.60 -8.82
CA TYR A 337 15.07 8.94 -8.73
C TYR A 337 15.42 8.72 -7.27
N ALA A 338 16.02 7.58 -6.95
CA ALA A 338 16.52 7.30 -5.61
C ALA A 338 17.82 6.48 -5.66
N LYS A 339 18.62 6.68 -4.62
CA LYS A 339 19.77 5.85 -4.28
C LYS A 339 19.64 5.46 -2.81
N GLY A 340 19.44 4.15 -2.55
CA GLY A 340 19.26 3.63 -1.20
C GLY A 340 17.94 4.06 -0.53
N ALA A 341 16.90 4.35 -1.30
CA ALA A 341 15.60 4.80 -0.80
C ALA A 341 14.48 4.32 -1.75
N MET A 342 14.38 3.00 -1.93
CA MET A 342 13.52 2.37 -2.92
C MET A 342 12.03 2.66 -2.70
N GLY A 343 11.62 2.87 -1.47
CA GLY A 343 10.25 3.21 -1.09
C GLY A 343 9.72 4.52 -1.69
N TYR A 344 10.60 5.38 -2.21
CA TYR A 344 10.24 6.65 -2.88
C TYR A 344 10.15 6.53 -4.41
N VAL A 345 10.53 5.39 -4.97
CA VAL A 345 10.52 5.14 -6.42
C VAL A 345 9.57 4.03 -6.79
N LEU A 346 9.54 2.97 -5.99
CA LEU A 346 8.73 1.78 -6.21
C LEU A 346 7.46 1.81 -5.36
N PRO A 347 6.44 1.07 -5.76
CA PRO A 347 5.27 0.91 -4.92
C PRO A 347 5.63 0.09 -3.69
N MET A 348 5.66 0.72 -2.54
CA MET A 348 5.81 0.02 -1.29
C MET A 348 4.45 -0.43 -0.83
N ASN A 349 4.18 -1.71 -0.95
CA ASN A 349 2.99 -2.28 -0.35
C ASN A 349 3.34 -2.87 1.01
N ALA A 350 2.98 -2.16 2.03
CA ALA A 350 3.15 -2.54 3.42
C ALA A 350 2.51 -3.88 3.82
N SER A 351 1.72 -4.48 2.94
CA SER A 351 1.04 -5.75 3.21
C SER A 351 1.87 -6.99 2.86
N THR A 352 3.03 -6.83 2.22
CA THR A 352 3.89 -7.96 1.90
C THR A 352 5.05 -8.02 2.89
N SER A 353 5.05 -9.06 3.66
CA SER A 353 6.01 -9.30 4.75
C SER A 353 7.45 -9.51 4.29
N TYR A 354 7.74 -9.41 3.01
CA TYR A 354 9.02 -9.79 2.45
C TYR A 354 9.41 -8.85 1.32
N ALA A 355 10.59 -8.32 1.44
CA ALA A 355 11.41 -7.63 0.46
C ALA A 355 10.70 -7.23 -0.83
N ASN A 356 11.00 -6.11 -1.34
CA ASN A 356 10.69 -5.65 -2.68
C ASN A 356 11.06 -6.68 -3.76
N ASP A 357 10.51 -7.89 -3.64
CA ASP A 357 10.69 -8.97 -4.59
C ASP A 357 9.53 -8.95 -5.59
N PHE A 358 9.88 -8.97 -6.85
CA PHE A 358 8.96 -9.02 -7.97
C PHE A 358 9.13 -10.36 -8.64
N VAL A 359 8.09 -11.20 -8.59
CA VAL A 359 8.13 -12.53 -9.19
C VAL A 359 6.87 -12.74 -10.02
N TYR A 360 7.06 -13.03 -11.29
CA TYR A 360 6.02 -13.40 -12.24
C TYR A 360 6.36 -14.73 -12.88
N GLY A 361 5.39 -15.53 -13.25
CA GLY A 361 5.69 -16.75 -13.93
C GLY A 361 4.56 -17.29 -14.78
N SER A 362 4.94 -18.01 -15.82
CA SER A 362 4.03 -18.66 -16.76
C SER A 362 4.63 -19.97 -17.23
N GLY A 363 3.87 -21.06 -17.16
CA GLY A 363 4.37 -22.39 -17.55
C GLY A 363 5.68 -22.75 -16.84
N ASN A 364 6.73 -23.07 -17.59
CA ASN A 364 8.05 -23.43 -17.08
C ASN A 364 9.03 -22.24 -17.05
N THR A 365 8.51 -21.01 -17.05
CA THR A 365 9.33 -19.81 -17.01
C THR A 365 8.98 -18.96 -15.81
N ILE A 366 9.93 -18.16 -15.32
CA ILE A 366 9.78 -17.26 -14.19
C ILE A 366 10.57 -15.98 -14.45
N GLY A 367 9.96 -14.84 -14.19
CA GLY A 367 10.62 -13.55 -14.17
C GLY A 367 10.76 -13.08 -12.72
N MET A 368 11.90 -12.46 -12.39
CA MET A 368 12.19 -12.06 -11.04
C MET A 368 13.00 -10.78 -10.96
N GLY A 369 12.88 -10.07 -9.87
CA GLY A 369 13.67 -8.89 -9.55
C GLY A 369 13.66 -8.62 -8.06
N TYR A 370 14.69 -7.96 -7.59
CA TYR A 370 14.92 -7.65 -6.19
C TYR A 370 15.28 -6.18 -6.04
N ALA A 371 14.64 -5.45 -5.13
CA ALA A 371 14.87 -4.02 -4.97
C ALA A 371 15.13 -3.63 -3.50
N PRO A 372 16.22 -4.12 -2.86
CA PRO A 372 16.63 -3.65 -1.56
C PRO A 372 17.16 -2.22 -1.65
N ASP A 373 17.15 -1.47 -0.55
CA ASP A 373 17.81 -0.18 -0.45
C ASP A 373 19.34 -0.28 -0.59
N GLY A 374 19.89 -1.42 -0.20
CA GLY A 374 21.30 -1.70 -0.36
C GLY A 374 21.68 -3.15 -0.10
N VAL A 375 22.90 -3.47 -0.48
CA VAL A 375 23.53 -4.79 -0.35
C VAL A 375 24.85 -4.67 0.38
N PHE A 376 25.15 -5.63 1.24
CA PHE A 376 26.45 -5.74 1.90
C PHE A 376 26.85 -7.21 2.10
N VAL A 377 28.10 -7.43 2.42
CA VAL A 377 28.63 -8.71 2.90
C VAL A 377 29.28 -8.51 4.25
N ASN A 378 29.48 -9.59 5.00
CA ASN A 378 30.18 -9.50 6.28
C ASN A 378 31.55 -8.83 6.12
N GLY A 379 31.78 -7.77 6.88
CA GLY A 379 33.01 -6.97 6.84
C GLY A 379 33.02 -5.86 5.78
N SER A 380 31.98 -5.70 4.95
CA SER A 380 31.88 -4.60 3.98
C SER A 380 30.98 -3.46 4.49
N GLN A 381 31.00 -2.35 3.78
CA GLN A 381 29.99 -1.30 3.88
C GLN A 381 28.76 -1.67 3.04
N VAL A 382 27.68 -0.92 3.22
CA VAL A 382 26.47 -1.03 2.41
C VAL A 382 26.70 -0.35 1.06
N GLU A 383 26.46 -1.09 -0.03
CA GLU A 383 26.39 -0.55 -1.39
C GLU A 383 24.93 -0.24 -1.70
N LEU A 384 24.63 1.03 -1.92
CA LEU A 384 23.25 1.52 -2.12
C LEU A 384 22.74 1.20 -3.53
N THR A 385 21.54 0.67 -3.60
CA THR A 385 20.84 0.40 -4.87
C THR A 385 20.33 1.69 -5.49
N GLU A 386 20.38 1.79 -6.81
CA GLU A 386 19.83 2.91 -7.58
C GLU A 386 18.54 2.51 -8.29
N ALA A 387 17.56 3.40 -8.29
CA ALA A 387 16.35 3.23 -9.08
C ALA A 387 15.79 4.56 -9.57
N TRP A 388 15.05 4.48 -10.67
CA TRP A 388 14.23 5.58 -11.13
C TRP A 388 12.89 5.08 -11.65
N SER A 389 11.88 5.91 -11.60
CA SER A 389 10.56 5.60 -12.13
C SER A 389 9.92 6.80 -12.80
N VAL A 390 9.05 6.52 -13.75
CA VAL A 390 8.15 7.49 -14.36
C VAL A 390 6.76 6.88 -14.42
N ALA A 391 5.75 7.68 -14.07
CA ALA A 391 4.35 7.34 -14.23
C ALA A 391 3.62 8.51 -14.88
N ALA A 392 2.66 8.22 -15.75
CA ALA A 392 1.80 9.21 -16.36
C ALA A 392 0.39 8.66 -16.54
N ALA A 393 -0.60 9.56 -16.40
CA ALA A 393 -1.99 9.22 -16.61
C ALA A 393 -2.72 10.32 -17.36
N TYR A 394 -3.72 9.92 -18.14
CA TYR A 394 -4.66 10.81 -18.80
C TYR A 394 -6.08 10.35 -18.51
N GLN A 395 -6.99 11.27 -18.18
CA GLN A 395 -8.40 10.98 -18.00
C GLN A 395 -9.24 11.90 -18.87
N HIS A 396 -10.15 11.29 -19.61
CA HIS A 396 -11.09 11.95 -20.49
C HIS A 396 -12.53 11.73 -20.02
N TYR A 397 -13.35 12.79 -20.08
CA TYR A 397 -14.78 12.75 -19.80
C TYR A 397 -15.60 12.80 -21.11
N TRP A 398 -16.12 11.63 -21.52
CA TRP A 398 -17.02 11.51 -22.66
C TRP A 398 -18.36 12.22 -22.43
N SER A 399 -18.79 12.23 -21.18
CA SER A 399 -20.00 12.89 -20.70
C SER A 399 -19.89 13.10 -19.19
N PRO A 400 -20.86 13.80 -18.55
CA PRO A 400 -20.88 13.89 -17.08
C PRO A 400 -20.93 12.55 -16.36
N GLN A 401 -21.38 11.49 -17.04
CA GLN A 401 -21.57 10.16 -16.47
C GLN A 401 -20.45 9.17 -16.89
N TRP A 402 -19.78 9.40 -18.00
CA TRP A 402 -18.81 8.47 -18.55
C TRP A 402 -17.42 9.08 -18.63
N ARG A 403 -16.44 8.35 -18.12
CA ARG A 403 -15.03 8.71 -18.25
C ARG A 403 -14.16 7.49 -18.55
N THR A 404 -13.07 7.72 -19.22
CA THR A 404 -12.01 6.73 -19.43
C THR A 404 -10.69 7.33 -19.00
N SER A 405 -9.88 6.56 -18.31
CA SER A 405 -8.50 6.91 -17.95
C SER A 405 -7.53 5.86 -18.46
N VAL A 406 -6.36 6.31 -18.84
CA VAL A 406 -5.21 5.47 -19.17
C VAL A 406 -4.06 5.89 -18.26
N ILE A 407 -3.40 4.92 -17.66
CA ILE A 407 -2.22 5.13 -16.82
C ILE A 407 -1.14 4.17 -17.25
N GLY A 408 0.10 4.61 -17.27
CA GLY A 408 1.26 3.77 -17.54
C GLY A 408 2.46 4.23 -16.76
N GLY A 409 3.43 3.35 -16.62
CA GLY A 409 4.66 3.67 -15.96
C GLY A 409 5.77 2.67 -16.24
N TYR A 410 6.97 3.09 -15.87
CA TYR A 410 8.19 2.31 -16.02
C TYR A 410 9.12 2.58 -14.84
N SER A 411 9.76 1.53 -14.32
CA SER A 411 10.82 1.62 -13.32
C SER A 411 12.03 0.80 -13.73
N ARG A 412 13.22 1.31 -13.40
CA ARG A 412 14.48 0.60 -13.58
C ARG A 412 15.22 0.54 -12.26
N ILE A 413 15.67 -0.65 -11.92
CA ILE A 413 16.48 -0.93 -10.73
C ILE A 413 17.87 -1.35 -11.20
N ASN A 414 18.90 -0.69 -10.67
CA ASN A 414 20.28 -0.90 -11.02
C ASN A 414 21.13 -1.12 -9.76
N PHE A 415 22.00 -2.10 -9.86
CA PHE A 415 23.05 -2.35 -8.89
C PHE A 415 24.37 -1.91 -9.52
N ASP A 416 25.18 -1.20 -8.77
CA ASP A 416 26.54 -0.89 -9.21
C ASP A 416 27.42 -2.14 -9.25
N GLY A 417 28.66 -2.00 -9.75
CA GLY A 417 29.57 -3.14 -9.92
C GLY A 417 29.93 -3.83 -8.60
N ALA A 418 29.99 -3.08 -7.49
CA ALA A 418 30.28 -3.62 -6.18
C ALA A 418 29.09 -4.41 -5.63
N ALA A 419 27.88 -3.84 -5.66
CA ALA A 419 26.65 -4.51 -5.27
C ALA A 419 26.37 -5.74 -6.14
N GLN A 420 26.55 -5.61 -7.46
CA GLN A 420 26.44 -6.74 -8.38
C GLN A 420 27.49 -7.82 -8.03
N GLY A 421 28.74 -7.45 -7.74
CA GLY A 421 29.78 -8.38 -7.32
C GLY A 421 29.43 -9.12 -6.02
N MET A 422 28.83 -8.45 -5.05
CA MET A 422 28.36 -9.07 -3.81
C MET A 422 27.23 -10.07 -4.06
N PHE A 423 26.25 -9.72 -4.89
CA PHE A 423 25.21 -10.66 -5.30
C PHE A 423 25.79 -11.85 -6.07
N CYS A 424 26.56 -11.57 -7.10
CA CYS A 424 27.04 -12.58 -8.04
C CYS A 424 28.20 -13.41 -7.50
N GLY A 425 29.07 -12.82 -6.69
CA GLY A 425 30.19 -13.52 -6.04
C GLY A 425 29.71 -14.64 -5.12
N ARG A 426 28.58 -14.43 -4.49
CA ARG A 426 27.91 -15.45 -3.71
C ARG A 426 27.19 -16.47 -4.58
N PHE A 427 26.69 -16.09 -5.74
CA PHE A 427 25.88 -16.90 -6.64
C PHE A 427 26.69 -17.64 -7.70
N GLY A 428 27.92 -17.19 -7.98
CA GLY A 428 28.78 -17.77 -9.03
C GLY A 428 29.47 -19.09 -8.68
N GLY A 429 29.35 -19.58 -7.44
CA GLY A 429 29.74 -20.92 -7.06
C GLY A 429 28.52 -21.83 -6.93
N SER A 430 28.67 -23.13 -7.07
CA SER A 430 27.59 -24.15 -7.01
C SER A 430 26.69 -24.11 -5.76
N ALA A 431 26.87 -23.15 -4.87
CA ALA A 431 26.07 -22.88 -3.68
C ALA A 431 25.19 -21.61 -3.79
N GLY A 432 25.09 -20.99 -4.96
CA GLY A 432 24.88 -19.58 -5.15
C GLY A 432 23.47 -19.08 -5.38
N PHE A 433 22.38 -19.81 -5.19
CA PHE A 433 21.02 -19.31 -5.46
C PHE A 433 20.18 -19.10 -4.19
N ALA A 434 20.81 -18.74 -3.10
CA ALA A 434 20.11 -18.59 -1.84
C ALA A 434 19.15 -17.37 -1.76
N LEU A 435 19.16 -16.44 -2.72
CA LEU A 435 18.17 -15.35 -2.82
C LEU A 435 16.75 -15.84 -3.13
N TYR A 436 16.62 -17.06 -3.65
CA TYR A 436 15.34 -17.59 -4.14
C TYR A 436 14.96 -18.91 -3.48
N GLY A 437 15.33 -19.08 -2.23
CA GLY A 437 15.06 -20.30 -1.47
C GLY A 437 16.24 -21.28 -1.43
N ALA A 438 16.15 -22.25 -0.55
CA ALA A 438 17.15 -23.31 -0.46
C ALA A 438 17.33 -23.93 -1.84
N LEU A 439 18.55 -23.86 -2.35
CA LEU A 439 18.89 -24.39 -3.65
C LEU A 439 18.48 -25.84 -3.77
N VAL A 440 17.50 -26.06 -4.60
CA VAL A 440 17.26 -27.40 -5.09
C VAL A 440 18.41 -27.74 -6.05
N ALA A 441 19.04 -28.88 -5.84
CA ALA A 441 20.09 -29.37 -6.72
C ALA A 441 19.65 -29.27 -8.19
N GLY A 442 20.51 -28.74 -9.06
CA GLY A 442 20.20 -28.52 -10.48
C GLY A 442 19.83 -27.09 -10.88
N SER A 443 19.77 -26.13 -9.92
CA SER A 443 19.72 -24.71 -10.27
C SER A 443 21.05 -24.24 -10.82
N SER A 444 21.04 -23.36 -11.81
CA SER A 444 22.23 -22.84 -12.49
C SER A 444 22.03 -21.38 -12.90
N ILE A 445 22.95 -20.50 -12.46
CA ILE A 445 23.02 -19.14 -12.99
C ILE A 445 24.03 -19.10 -14.12
N THR A 446 23.56 -18.78 -15.31
CA THR A 446 24.42 -18.70 -16.49
C THR A 446 24.93 -17.28 -16.75
N ASN A 447 24.18 -16.27 -16.30
CA ASN A 447 24.54 -14.87 -16.45
C ASN A 447 23.98 -14.08 -15.27
N CYS A 448 24.80 -13.85 -14.24
CA CYS A 448 24.38 -13.12 -13.06
C CYS A 448 24.28 -11.61 -13.35
N ASN A 449 23.05 -11.14 -13.44
CA ASN A 449 22.74 -9.73 -13.59
C ASN A 449 21.51 -9.42 -12.73
N PRO A 450 21.66 -8.80 -11.55
CA PRO A 450 20.53 -8.49 -10.67
C PRO A 450 19.67 -7.32 -11.16
N ASN A 451 20.10 -6.59 -12.17
CA ASN A 451 19.36 -5.47 -12.73
C ASN A 451 18.07 -5.94 -13.40
N PHE A 452 16.99 -5.20 -13.19
CA PHE A 452 15.71 -5.50 -13.80
C PHE A 452 14.88 -4.24 -14.03
N SER A 453 13.77 -4.37 -14.73
CA SER A 453 12.83 -3.28 -14.90
C SER A 453 11.38 -3.76 -14.89
N LEU A 454 10.49 -2.85 -14.57
CA LEU A 454 9.05 -3.05 -14.55
C LEU A 454 8.40 -2.07 -15.50
N ALA A 455 7.40 -2.53 -16.24
CA ALA A 455 6.53 -1.68 -17.04
C ALA A 455 5.08 -2.04 -16.77
N SER A 456 4.17 -1.08 -16.88
CA SER A 456 2.75 -1.37 -16.75
C SER A 456 1.90 -0.36 -17.51
N VAL A 457 0.73 -0.81 -17.94
CA VAL A 457 -0.32 0.03 -18.50
C VAL A 457 -1.65 -0.46 -17.97
N SER A 458 -2.52 0.47 -17.62
CA SER A 458 -3.91 0.20 -17.24
C SER A 458 -4.85 1.14 -17.95
N THR A 459 -6.07 0.67 -18.25
CA THR A 459 -7.14 1.50 -18.79
C THR A 459 -8.44 1.21 -18.06
N ARG A 460 -9.01 2.26 -17.44
CA ARG A 460 -10.28 2.17 -16.72
C ARG A 460 -11.34 2.96 -17.46
N THR A 461 -12.49 2.33 -17.70
CA THR A 461 -13.73 3.02 -18.11
C THR A 461 -14.74 2.93 -16.98
N ALA A 462 -15.26 4.07 -16.55
CA ALA A 462 -16.19 4.19 -15.43
C ALA A 462 -17.47 4.89 -15.86
N TRP A 463 -18.59 4.36 -15.40
CA TRP A 463 -19.93 4.89 -15.56
C TRP A 463 -20.53 5.29 -14.20
N ASN A 464 -20.96 6.53 -14.09
CA ASN A 464 -21.63 7.07 -12.92
C ASN A 464 -23.12 7.34 -13.25
N PRO A 465 -24.01 6.33 -13.17
CA PRO A 465 -25.44 6.54 -13.40
C PRO A 465 -26.07 7.49 -12.39
N HIS A 466 -25.46 7.62 -11.23
CA HIS A 466 -25.80 8.55 -10.17
C HIS A 466 -24.49 9.11 -9.57
N PRO A 467 -24.44 10.36 -9.07
CA PRO A 467 -23.22 10.96 -8.51
C PRO A 467 -22.55 10.12 -7.41
N SER A 468 -23.32 9.31 -6.69
CA SER A 468 -22.79 8.44 -5.62
C SER A 468 -22.60 6.96 -6.03
N LEU A 469 -22.87 6.59 -7.29
CA LEU A 469 -22.72 5.22 -7.77
C LEU A 469 -21.76 5.19 -8.95
N GLU A 470 -20.73 4.37 -8.85
CA GLU A 470 -19.79 4.10 -9.93
C GLU A 470 -19.78 2.62 -10.27
N ILE A 471 -19.82 2.32 -11.56
CA ILE A 471 -19.62 0.99 -12.13
C ILE A 471 -18.55 1.12 -13.17
N GLY A 472 -17.53 0.27 -13.13
CA GLY A 472 -16.47 0.38 -14.12
C GLY A 472 -15.65 -0.89 -14.30
N LEU A 473 -14.88 -0.87 -15.37
CA LEU A 473 -13.99 -1.93 -15.79
C LEU A 473 -12.58 -1.35 -15.96
N ASP A 474 -11.60 -2.06 -15.43
CA ASP A 474 -10.18 -1.78 -15.52
C ASP A 474 -9.46 -2.97 -16.15
N LEU A 475 -8.61 -2.70 -17.15
CA LEU A 475 -7.77 -3.68 -17.82
C LEU A 475 -6.32 -3.32 -17.57
N ILE A 476 -5.52 -4.27 -17.08
CA ILE A 476 -4.16 -4.01 -16.61
C ILE A 476 -3.20 -5.01 -17.22
N TRP A 477 -2.10 -4.49 -17.73
CA TRP A 477 -0.93 -5.24 -18.17
C TRP A 477 0.28 -4.81 -17.36
N ASN A 478 1.04 -5.80 -16.88
CA ASN A 478 2.34 -5.61 -16.23
C ASN A 478 3.39 -6.46 -16.92
N HIS A 479 4.60 -5.94 -16.97
CA HIS A 479 5.76 -6.61 -17.56
C HIS A 479 6.95 -6.51 -16.62
N ILE A 480 7.68 -7.61 -16.46
CA ILE A 480 9.00 -7.63 -15.85
C ILE A 480 10.06 -8.02 -16.87
N GLN A 481 11.02 -7.12 -17.08
CA GLN A 481 12.29 -7.48 -17.68
C GLN A 481 13.17 -8.04 -16.58
N THR A 482 13.29 -9.35 -16.56
CA THR A 482 13.82 -10.11 -15.43
C THR A 482 15.29 -9.86 -15.15
N ALA A 483 15.67 -9.89 -13.87
CA ALA A 483 17.04 -10.16 -13.46
C ALA A 483 17.47 -11.59 -13.88
N ASN A 484 18.75 -11.83 -14.01
CA ASN A 484 19.36 -13.16 -14.21
C ASN A 484 18.78 -13.98 -15.38
N ALA A 485 18.41 -13.33 -16.48
CA ALA A 485 17.81 -13.98 -17.65
C ALA A 485 18.67 -15.14 -18.18
N GLY A 486 18.01 -16.24 -18.58
CA GLY A 486 18.66 -17.45 -19.09
C GLY A 486 19.14 -18.42 -18.02
N SER A 487 19.04 -18.07 -16.74
CA SER A 487 19.34 -18.97 -15.63
C SER A 487 18.23 -20.03 -15.46
N ILE A 488 18.56 -21.10 -14.75
CA ILE A 488 17.60 -22.15 -14.39
C ILE A 488 17.45 -22.16 -12.86
N VAL A 489 16.22 -22.08 -12.40
CA VAL A 489 15.86 -22.19 -10.99
C VAL A 489 15.07 -23.48 -10.79
N ASN A 490 15.61 -24.40 -9.99
CA ASN A 490 14.85 -25.55 -9.54
C ASN A 490 13.98 -25.18 -8.34
N MET A 491 12.69 -25.44 -8.43
CA MET A 491 11.73 -25.17 -7.38
C MET A 491 11.32 -26.45 -6.68
N LEU A 492 11.03 -26.36 -5.38
CA LEU A 492 10.44 -27.45 -4.62
C LEU A 492 8.92 -27.51 -4.89
N PRO A 493 8.30 -28.70 -4.88
CA PRO A 493 6.85 -28.80 -4.85
C PRO A 493 6.32 -28.13 -3.58
N GLY A 494 5.25 -27.37 -3.69
CA GLY A 494 4.62 -26.73 -2.53
C GLY A 494 4.47 -25.22 -2.61
N ASP A 495 5.07 -24.63 -3.64
CA ASP A 495 5.03 -23.17 -3.88
C ASP A 495 3.88 -22.79 -4.82
N GLY A 496 2.85 -23.60 -4.88
CA GLY A 496 1.75 -23.43 -5.82
C GLY A 496 2.15 -23.75 -7.25
N ARG A 497 3.31 -24.38 -7.45
CA ARG A 497 3.83 -24.87 -8.73
C ARG A 497 4.34 -26.31 -8.60
N PRO A 498 4.29 -27.09 -9.68
CA PRO A 498 5.03 -28.33 -9.74
C PRO A 498 6.50 -28.09 -9.45
N GLY A 499 7.12 -28.95 -8.65
CA GLY A 499 8.57 -28.92 -8.48
C GLY A 499 9.27 -29.18 -9.83
N GLY A 500 10.44 -28.59 -10.01
CA GLY A 500 11.24 -28.81 -11.20
C GLY A 500 12.01 -27.55 -11.67
N PRO A 501 12.68 -27.66 -12.82
CA PRO A 501 13.45 -26.56 -13.38
C PRO A 501 12.56 -25.54 -14.09
N TYR A 502 12.77 -24.26 -13.76
CA TYR A 502 12.15 -23.11 -14.41
C TYR A 502 13.22 -22.26 -15.08
N THR A 503 13.02 -21.85 -16.30
CA THR A 503 13.91 -20.93 -16.99
C THR A 503 13.57 -19.50 -16.59
N VAL A 504 14.57 -18.72 -16.20
CA VAL A 504 14.41 -17.29 -15.89
C VAL A 504 14.31 -16.50 -17.18
N ALA A 505 13.15 -15.92 -17.43
CA ALA A 505 12.83 -15.13 -18.62
C ALA A 505 11.85 -14.00 -18.29
N ASN A 506 11.79 -13.00 -19.17
CA ASN A 506 10.81 -11.92 -19.05
C ASN A 506 9.39 -12.47 -18.99
N GLN A 507 8.53 -11.81 -18.24
CA GLN A 507 7.14 -12.23 -18.04
C GLN A 507 6.19 -11.07 -18.22
N ASP A 508 4.99 -11.42 -18.67
CA ASP A 508 3.82 -10.55 -18.75
C ASP A 508 2.73 -11.07 -17.81
N ASN A 509 1.97 -10.13 -17.24
CA ASN A 509 0.84 -10.42 -16.39
C ASN A 509 -0.36 -9.57 -16.84
N TYR A 510 -1.52 -10.20 -17.00
CA TYR A 510 -2.74 -9.56 -17.46
C TYR A 510 -3.87 -9.84 -16.48
N PHE A 511 -4.61 -8.81 -16.13
CA PHE A 511 -5.83 -8.99 -15.37
C PHE A 511 -6.83 -7.88 -15.64
N MET A 512 -8.09 -8.15 -15.31
CA MET A 512 -9.16 -7.18 -15.34
C MET A 512 -9.84 -7.10 -13.98
N MET A 513 -10.35 -5.92 -13.65
CA MET A 513 -11.14 -5.68 -12.46
C MET A 513 -12.43 -4.95 -12.81
N MET A 514 -13.55 -5.52 -12.41
CA MET A 514 -14.84 -4.87 -12.44
C MET A 514 -15.20 -4.39 -11.03
N ARG A 515 -15.65 -3.13 -10.93
CA ARG A 515 -16.01 -2.50 -9.66
C ARG A 515 -17.42 -1.97 -9.67
N PHE A 516 -18.11 -2.18 -8.56
CA PHE A 516 -19.32 -1.47 -8.14
C PHE A 516 -19.01 -0.74 -6.85
N GLN A 517 -19.20 0.58 -6.85
CA GLN A 517 -18.93 1.38 -5.67
C GLN A 517 -20.06 2.37 -5.41
N LYS A 518 -20.63 2.33 -4.20
CA LYS A 518 -21.58 3.31 -3.70
C LYS A 518 -20.91 4.17 -2.64
N ASN A 519 -20.76 5.46 -2.91
CA ASN A 519 -20.30 6.42 -1.93
C ASN A 519 -21.40 6.72 -0.91
N ILE A 520 -21.04 6.93 0.35
CA ILE A 520 -21.97 7.31 1.43
C ILE A 520 -22.50 8.73 1.17
N LEU A 521 -21.57 9.64 0.83
CA LEU A 521 -21.91 10.96 0.32
C LEU A 521 -21.49 11.05 -1.15
N PRO A 522 -22.24 11.78 -1.99
CA PRO A 522 -21.91 11.98 -3.40
C PRO A 522 -20.62 12.80 -3.59
#